data_ad777a252e0d029e46d1beebfbc85e06
#
_entry.id   ad777a252e0d029e46d1beebfbc85e06
#
_cell.length_a   1.000
_cell.length_b   1.000
_cell.length_c   1.000
_cell.angle_alpha   90.00
_cell.angle_beta   90.00
_cell.angle_gamma   90.00
#
_symmetry.space_group_name_H-M   'P 1'
#
loop_
_entity.id
_entity.type
_entity.pdbx_description
1 polymer ?
#
loop_
_entity_poly.entity_id
_entity_poly.type
_entity_poly.pdbx_seq_one_letter_code
_entity_poly.pdbx_strand_id
1 'polypeptide(L)'
;MNQKSCNKCIFTMLSESSYGVEFLKVIGVYAVLSLVTLRIKLFVTPNWFDPGGLVTNHYMLTRWKYTNNEQSRVLQWLIPDGLHDLTGWTIPEAYMFQRWFFVLLAFVCFHFFLRKWFKAPAAFGAVCFLAAVMPLSYMNYLQESFSLLLFSFVLILWLIREKLNWQYAVVLLLASMNNETVLILPAVFFFYNFKTWKFKPLCKLTGLTLLTCAPAYIWSAWIRFFTVYICDTQHLGGGWHLDVNLHNLWFSLGISPFQYWKAWYLYIIFVFGLLWLFAYLRFKDKPLFLRRASLMIPLFIICHLITGRIEEVRQMLPLAFIIVPMGMIYMFPELKIEIS
;
A
#
# COMPACT_ATOMS: atom_id res chain seq x y z
N MET A 1 19.02 12.29 -27.96
CA MET A 1 18.01 11.22 -27.99
C MET A 1 16.65 11.80 -27.62
N ASN A 2 15.72 11.73 -28.55
CA ASN A 2 14.42 12.40 -28.49
C ASN A 2 13.49 11.79 -27.43
N GLN A 3 13.18 12.58 -26.42
CA GLN A 3 12.33 12.25 -25.25
C GLN A 3 10.81 12.32 -25.56
N LYS A 4 10.40 12.23 -26.82
CA LYS A 4 9.01 12.48 -27.27
C LYS A 4 8.08 11.25 -27.29
N SER A 5 8.52 10.05 -26.87
CA SER A 5 7.70 8.83 -27.08
C SER A 5 7.05 8.21 -25.83
N CYS A 6 7.06 8.87 -24.66
CA CYS A 6 6.63 8.25 -23.41
C CYS A 6 5.38 8.84 -22.74
N ASN A 7 4.59 9.62 -23.46
CA ASN A 7 3.35 10.21 -22.91
C ASN A 7 2.07 9.48 -23.36
N LYS A 8 2.11 8.17 -23.59
CA LYS A 8 0.86 7.42 -23.77
C LYS A 8 0.18 7.26 -22.41
N CYS A 9 -0.91 7.98 -22.23
CA CYS A 9 -1.80 7.88 -21.07
C CYS A 9 -2.28 6.41 -20.90
N ILE A 10 -2.60 5.97 -19.68
CA ILE A 10 -3.18 4.64 -19.38
C ILE A 10 -4.32 4.30 -20.37
N PHE A 11 -5.16 5.27 -20.67
CA PHE A 11 -6.25 5.14 -21.64
C PHE A 11 -5.80 4.88 -23.10
N THR A 12 -4.66 5.43 -23.53
CA THR A 12 -4.11 5.15 -24.87
C THR A 12 -3.41 3.80 -24.96
N MET A 13 -2.86 3.27 -23.86
CA MET A 13 -2.36 1.89 -23.84
C MET A 13 -3.48 0.86 -23.96
N LEU A 14 -4.65 1.11 -23.38
CA LEU A 14 -5.80 0.22 -23.48
C LEU A 14 -6.45 0.20 -24.87
N SER A 15 -6.21 1.21 -25.71
CA SER A 15 -6.77 1.29 -27.06
C SER A 15 -6.00 0.51 -28.14
N GLU A 16 -4.77 0.05 -27.85
CA GLU A 16 -4.04 -0.86 -28.74
C GLU A 16 -4.60 -2.28 -28.56
N SER A 17 -5.09 -2.92 -29.62
CA SER A 17 -5.83 -4.20 -29.58
C SER A 17 -5.11 -5.34 -28.83
N SER A 18 -3.78 -5.39 -28.88
CA SER A 18 -2.98 -6.40 -28.15
C SER A 18 -2.99 -6.18 -26.64
N TYR A 19 -3.00 -4.93 -26.17
CA TYR A 19 -3.10 -4.61 -24.74
C TYR A 19 -4.52 -4.80 -24.21
N GLY A 20 -5.55 -4.59 -25.02
CA GLY A 20 -6.94 -4.85 -24.63
C GLY A 20 -7.19 -6.33 -24.31
N VAL A 21 -6.64 -7.24 -25.10
CA VAL A 21 -6.74 -8.70 -24.85
C VAL A 21 -5.92 -9.10 -23.62
N GLU A 22 -4.71 -8.56 -23.45
CA GLU A 22 -3.92 -8.78 -22.22
C GLU A 22 -4.68 -8.27 -20.99
N PHE A 23 -5.28 -7.11 -21.07
CA PHE A 23 -6.05 -6.51 -19.97
C PHE A 23 -7.21 -7.39 -19.52
N LEU A 24 -8.02 -7.91 -20.46
CA LEU A 24 -9.15 -8.81 -20.14
C LEU A 24 -8.67 -10.13 -19.50
N LYS A 25 -7.59 -10.72 -20.03
CA LYS A 25 -6.98 -11.93 -19.43
C LYS A 25 -6.48 -11.66 -18.02
N VAL A 26 -5.79 -10.54 -17.82
CA VAL A 26 -5.24 -10.11 -16.53
C VAL A 26 -6.35 -9.91 -15.50
N ILE A 27 -7.44 -9.22 -15.87
CA ILE A 27 -8.60 -9.05 -14.98
C ILE A 27 -9.21 -10.40 -14.60
N GLY A 28 -9.46 -11.28 -15.57
CA GLY A 28 -10.07 -12.58 -15.31
C GLY A 28 -9.23 -13.44 -14.35
N VAL A 29 -7.92 -13.53 -14.61
CA VAL A 29 -6.99 -14.29 -13.75
C VAL A 29 -6.89 -13.68 -12.35
N TYR A 30 -6.77 -12.36 -12.24
CA TYR A 30 -6.64 -11.72 -10.94
C TYR A 30 -7.94 -11.61 -10.17
N ALA A 31 -9.10 -11.64 -10.84
CA ALA A 31 -10.39 -11.79 -10.15
C ALA A 31 -10.45 -13.11 -9.38
N VAL A 32 -10.02 -14.21 -10.00
CA VAL A 32 -9.93 -15.52 -9.34
C VAL A 32 -8.85 -15.50 -8.26
N LEU A 33 -7.64 -14.99 -8.56
CA LEU A 33 -6.54 -14.96 -7.61
C LEU A 33 -6.89 -14.13 -6.36
N SER A 34 -7.58 -13.00 -6.51
CA SER A 34 -8.02 -12.17 -5.39
C SER A 34 -9.07 -12.89 -4.52
N LEU A 35 -10.00 -13.62 -5.11
CA LEU A 35 -10.95 -14.47 -4.38
C LEU A 35 -10.24 -15.57 -3.59
N VAL A 36 -9.28 -16.27 -4.23
CA VAL A 36 -8.47 -17.29 -3.57
C VAL A 36 -7.68 -16.70 -2.39
N THR A 37 -7.03 -15.55 -2.60
CA THR A 37 -6.29 -14.83 -1.56
C THR A 37 -7.17 -14.51 -0.35
N LEU A 38 -8.37 -13.99 -0.58
CA LEU A 38 -9.34 -13.71 0.49
C LEU A 38 -9.84 -14.98 1.16
N ARG A 39 -10.06 -16.06 0.39
CA ARG A 39 -10.50 -17.35 0.96
C ARG A 39 -9.42 -17.95 1.86
N ILE A 40 -8.15 -17.92 1.44
CA ILE A 40 -7.02 -18.34 2.27
C ILE A 40 -6.99 -17.49 3.54
N LYS A 41 -7.18 -16.18 3.43
CA LYS A 41 -7.22 -15.28 4.58
C LYS A 41 -8.31 -15.66 5.58
N LEU A 42 -9.52 -15.94 5.13
CA LEU A 42 -10.62 -16.41 5.98
C LEU A 42 -10.29 -17.73 6.67
N PHE A 43 -9.59 -18.62 5.98
CA PHE A 43 -9.18 -19.91 6.53
C PHE A 43 -8.09 -19.76 7.61
N VAL A 44 -7.09 -18.92 7.37
CA VAL A 44 -5.95 -18.70 8.31
C VAL A 44 -6.38 -17.88 9.53
N THR A 45 -7.33 -16.97 9.36
CA THR A 45 -7.84 -16.11 10.44
C THR A 45 -9.38 -16.12 10.42
N PRO A 46 -10.03 -17.18 10.94
CA PRO A 46 -11.48 -17.33 10.87
C PRO A 46 -12.25 -16.19 11.55
N ASN A 47 -11.69 -15.61 12.60
CA ASN A 47 -12.29 -14.46 13.31
C ASN A 47 -12.13 -13.12 12.57
N TRP A 48 -11.47 -13.11 11.42
CA TRP A 48 -11.31 -11.90 10.62
C TRP A 48 -12.61 -11.38 10.02
N PHE A 49 -13.58 -12.25 9.88
CA PHE A 49 -14.90 -11.91 9.39
C PHE A 49 -15.97 -12.42 10.37
N ASP A 50 -16.22 -11.61 11.39
CA ASP A 50 -17.39 -11.77 12.27
C ASP A 50 -18.49 -10.81 11.83
N PRO A 51 -19.57 -11.30 11.19
CA PRO A 51 -20.65 -10.44 10.69
C PRO A 51 -21.30 -9.58 11.77
N GLY A 52 -21.51 -10.11 12.96
CA GLY A 52 -22.16 -9.39 14.06
C GLY A 52 -21.30 -8.24 14.59
N GLY A 53 -20.03 -8.51 14.84
CA GLY A 53 -19.07 -7.51 15.26
C GLY A 53 -18.83 -6.46 14.18
N LEU A 54 -18.81 -6.86 12.90
CA LEU A 54 -18.63 -5.94 11.78
C LEU A 54 -19.80 -4.94 11.67
N VAL A 55 -21.03 -5.40 11.77
CA VAL A 55 -22.23 -4.55 11.76
C VAL A 55 -22.21 -3.56 12.93
N THR A 56 -21.94 -4.05 14.14
CA THR A 56 -21.85 -3.20 15.33
C THR A 56 -20.81 -2.11 15.18
N ASN A 57 -19.61 -2.47 14.73
CA ASN A 57 -18.52 -1.53 14.54
C ASN A 57 -18.80 -0.53 13.43
N HIS A 58 -19.44 -0.97 12.34
CA HIS A 58 -19.85 -0.08 11.25
C HIS A 58 -20.81 1.00 11.75
N TYR A 59 -21.84 0.64 12.54
CA TYR A 59 -22.75 1.62 13.12
C TYR A 59 -22.08 2.57 14.12
N MET A 60 -21.06 2.11 14.82
CA MET A 60 -20.27 3.01 15.67
C MET A 60 -19.44 4.01 14.85
N LEU A 61 -18.85 3.55 13.72
CA LEU A 61 -18.08 4.39 12.81
C LEU A 61 -18.95 5.47 12.14
N THR A 62 -20.10 5.09 11.58
CA THR A 62 -21.01 6.01 10.90
C THR A 62 -21.61 7.06 11.85
N ARG A 63 -21.74 6.74 13.13
CA ARG A 63 -22.20 7.66 14.18
C ARG A 63 -21.08 8.40 14.91
N TRP A 64 -19.84 8.28 14.46
CA TRP A 64 -18.66 8.92 15.07
C TRP A 64 -18.44 8.53 16.54
N LYS A 65 -18.78 7.31 16.92
CA LYS A 65 -18.68 6.78 18.29
C LYS A 65 -17.59 5.72 18.44
N TYR A 66 -16.84 5.45 17.39
CA TYR A 66 -15.77 4.45 17.43
C TYR A 66 -14.51 5.03 18.05
N THR A 67 -13.94 4.35 19.04
CA THR A 67 -12.85 4.88 19.89
C THR A 67 -11.45 4.56 19.38
N ASN A 68 -11.27 4.27 18.09
CA ASN A 68 -10.01 3.85 17.51
C ASN A 68 -9.66 4.73 16.28
N ASN A 69 -8.41 4.68 15.79
CA ASN A 69 -7.94 5.36 14.56
C ASN A 69 -8.78 5.06 13.33
N GLU A 70 -9.49 3.95 13.30
CA GLU A 70 -10.36 3.58 12.19
C GLU A 70 -11.46 4.59 11.97
N GLN A 71 -11.82 5.36 13.00
CA GLN A 71 -12.76 6.48 12.88
C GLN A 71 -12.28 7.54 11.89
N SER A 72 -10.98 7.82 11.86
CA SER A 72 -10.37 8.79 10.94
C SER A 72 -10.21 8.27 9.50
N ARG A 73 -10.38 6.98 9.28
CA ARG A 73 -10.26 6.30 7.97
C ARG A 73 -11.60 6.27 7.26
N VAL A 74 -12.09 7.44 6.91
CA VAL A 74 -13.47 7.65 6.45
C VAL A 74 -13.86 6.77 5.27
N LEU A 75 -13.00 6.61 4.25
CA LEU A 75 -13.34 5.82 3.06
C LEU A 75 -13.52 4.33 3.35
N GLN A 76 -12.88 3.79 4.40
CA GLN A 76 -13.02 2.35 4.71
C GLN A 76 -14.46 1.96 5.10
N TRP A 77 -15.22 2.88 5.72
CA TRP A 77 -16.60 2.63 6.12
C TRP A 77 -17.63 3.35 5.28
N LEU A 78 -17.29 4.50 4.68
CA LEU A 78 -18.18 5.23 3.77
C LEU A 78 -18.48 4.45 2.48
N ILE A 79 -17.49 3.71 1.93
CA ILE A 79 -17.71 2.91 0.72
C ILE A 79 -18.69 1.75 0.99
N PRO A 80 -18.55 0.92 2.03
CA PRO A 80 -19.55 -0.10 2.36
C PRO A 80 -20.93 0.48 2.69
N ASP A 81 -20.99 1.61 3.38
CA ASP A 81 -22.24 2.31 3.67
C ASP A 81 -22.97 2.70 2.37
N GLY A 82 -22.27 3.38 1.47
CA GLY A 82 -22.82 3.74 0.17
C GLY A 82 -23.19 2.53 -0.71
N LEU A 83 -22.44 1.43 -0.63
CA LEU A 83 -22.80 0.19 -1.31
C LEU A 83 -24.08 -0.43 -0.73
N HIS A 84 -24.23 -0.43 0.60
CA HIS A 84 -25.44 -0.86 1.26
C HIS A 84 -26.66 -0.08 0.79
N ASP A 85 -26.56 1.24 0.79
CA ASP A 85 -27.64 2.14 0.38
C ASP A 85 -28.02 1.99 -1.11
N LEU A 86 -27.04 1.79 -1.98
CA LEU A 86 -27.25 1.72 -3.42
C LEU A 86 -27.76 0.35 -3.90
N THR A 87 -27.31 -0.73 -3.27
CA THR A 87 -27.55 -2.09 -3.75
C THR A 87 -28.53 -2.88 -2.90
N GLY A 88 -28.81 -2.45 -1.66
CA GLY A 88 -29.54 -3.21 -0.66
C GLY A 88 -28.75 -4.38 -0.07
N TRP A 89 -27.45 -4.51 -0.34
CA TRP A 89 -26.61 -5.53 0.28
C TRP A 89 -26.49 -5.33 1.79
N THR A 90 -26.29 -6.40 2.50
CA THR A 90 -25.96 -6.31 3.92
C THR A 90 -24.59 -5.65 4.12
N ILE A 91 -24.37 -5.02 5.26
CA ILE A 91 -23.09 -4.40 5.60
C ILE A 91 -21.91 -5.39 5.46
N PRO A 92 -21.99 -6.65 5.94
CA PRO A 92 -20.93 -7.63 5.70
C PRO A 92 -20.65 -7.92 4.23
N GLU A 93 -21.67 -8.03 3.38
CA GLU A 93 -21.50 -8.24 1.93
C GLU A 93 -20.80 -7.05 1.28
N ALA A 94 -21.21 -5.83 1.64
CA ALA A 94 -20.58 -4.60 1.14
C ALA A 94 -19.08 -4.52 1.50
N TYR A 95 -18.71 -4.88 2.75
CA TYR A 95 -17.30 -4.96 3.15
C TYR A 95 -16.53 -6.06 2.42
N MET A 96 -17.14 -7.24 2.22
CA MET A 96 -16.49 -8.32 1.47
C MET A 96 -16.25 -7.96 0.01
N PHE A 97 -17.24 -7.32 -0.62
CA PHE A 97 -17.08 -6.81 -1.98
C PHE A 97 -15.98 -5.74 -2.06
N GLN A 98 -15.97 -4.76 -1.16
CA GLN A 98 -14.93 -3.74 -1.08
C GLN A 98 -13.52 -4.36 -0.99
N ARG A 99 -13.34 -5.34 -0.11
CA ARG A 99 -12.06 -6.04 0.07
C ARG A 99 -11.63 -6.75 -1.21
N TRP A 100 -12.53 -7.55 -1.78
CA TRP A 100 -12.26 -8.25 -3.03
C TRP A 100 -11.90 -7.29 -4.16
N PHE A 101 -12.71 -6.27 -4.35
CA PHE A 101 -12.55 -5.31 -5.44
C PHE A 101 -11.22 -4.56 -5.36
N PHE A 102 -10.83 -4.08 -4.19
CA PHE A 102 -9.56 -3.37 -4.04
C PHE A 102 -8.33 -4.29 -4.07
N VAL A 103 -8.45 -5.55 -3.65
CA VAL A 103 -7.38 -6.54 -3.88
C VAL A 103 -7.20 -6.82 -5.37
N LEU A 104 -8.29 -7.00 -6.10
CA LEU A 104 -8.26 -7.15 -7.56
C LEU A 104 -7.59 -5.93 -8.22
N LEU A 105 -8.02 -4.73 -7.88
CA LEU A 105 -7.44 -3.49 -8.42
C LEU A 105 -5.95 -3.35 -8.05
N ALA A 106 -5.54 -3.73 -6.85
CA ALA A 106 -4.14 -3.71 -6.43
C ALA A 106 -3.31 -4.66 -7.28
N PHE A 107 -3.79 -5.89 -7.56
CA PHE A 107 -3.10 -6.88 -8.39
C PHE A 107 -2.99 -6.42 -9.83
N VAL A 108 -4.08 -5.92 -10.42
CA VAL A 108 -4.09 -5.38 -11.79
C VAL A 108 -3.14 -4.18 -11.91
N CYS A 109 -3.24 -3.23 -10.99
CA CYS A 109 -2.39 -2.05 -10.99
C CYS A 109 -0.90 -2.42 -10.81
N PHE A 110 -0.60 -3.36 -9.91
CA PHE A 110 0.76 -3.84 -9.71
C PHE A 110 1.32 -4.55 -10.94
N HIS A 111 0.52 -5.40 -11.60
CA HIS A 111 0.91 -6.04 -12.86
C HIS A 111 1.37 -4.99 -13.89
N PHE A 112 0.50 -4.02 -14.20
CA PHE A 112 0.83 -3.01 -15.21
C PHE A 112 1.94 -2.05 -14.79
N PHE A 113 2.08 -1.77 -13.49
CA PHE A 113 3.23 -1.05 -12.96
C PHE A 113 4.55 -1.79 -13.26
N LEU A 114 4.55 -3.12 -13.11
CA LEU A 114 5.69 -3.99 -13.37
C LEU A 114 6.00 -4.16 -14.86
N ARG A 115 4.98 -4.10 -15.73
CA ARG A 115 5.14 -4.24 -17.19
C ARG A 115 6.09 -3.22 -17.82
N LYS A 116 6.46 -2.17 -17.06
CA LYS A 116 7.51 -1.22 -17.49
C LYS A 116 8.90 -1.86 -17.52
N TRP A 117 9.16 -2.85 -16.69
CA TRP A 117 10.49 -3.44 -16.53
C TRP A 117 10.53 -4.93 -16.82
N PHE A 118 9.38 -5.59 -16.82
CA PHE A 118 9.28 -7.04 -16.91
C PHE A 118 8.35 -7.50 -18.02
N LYS A 119 8.66 -8.66 -18.59
CA LYS A 119 7.73 -9.42 -19.42
C LYS A 119 6.51 -9.87 -18.58
N ALA A 120 5.37 -10.15 -19.23
CA ALA A 120 4.12 -10.50 -18.55
C ALA A 120 4.25 -11.67 -17.57
N PRO A 121 4.96 -12.78 -17.86
CA PRO A 121 5.12 -13.88 -16.91
C PRO A 121 5.81 -13.49 -15.62
N ALA A 122 6.83 -12.61 -15.69
CA ALA A 122 7.51 -12.12 -14.50
C ALA A 122 6.62 -11.18 -13.66
N ALA A 123 5.88 -10.30 -14.32
CA ALA A 123 4.89 -9.45 -13.65
C ALA A 123 3.82 -10.31 -12.95
N PHE A 124 3.35 -11.37 -13.60
CA PHE A 124 2.42 -12.33 -12.99
C PHE A 124 3.02 -13.02 -11.77
N GLY A 125 4.25 -13.53 -11.86
CA GLY A 125 4.96 -14.15 -10.72
C GLY A 125 5.10 -13.22 -9.51
N ALA A 126 5.38 -11.93 -9.73
CA ALA A 126 5.44 -10.92 -8.68
C ALA A 126 4.07 -10.70 -7.99
N VAL A 127 2.99 -10.69 -8.76
CA VAL A 127 1.64 -10.58 -8.20
C VAL A 127 1.27 -11.83 -7.42
N CYS A 128 1.62 -13.04 -7.91
CA CYS A 128 1.43 -14.29 -7.17
C CYS A 128 2.21 -14.29 -5.84
N PHE A 129 3.43 -13.76 -5.82
CA PHE A 129 4.18 -13.59 -4.59
C PHE A 129 3.44 -12.69 -3.60
N LEU A 130 2.95 -11.52 -4.04
CA LEU A 130 2.16 -10.63 -3.19
C LEU A 130 0.89 -11.31 -2.68
N ALA A 131 0.18 -12.04 -3.55
CA ALA A 131 -1.02 -12.80 -3.20
C ALA A 131 -0.75 -13.90 -2.15
N ALA A 132 0.41 -14.55 -2.19
CA ALA A 132 0.82 -15.56 -1.22
C ALA A 132 1.19 -14.96 0.14
N VAL A 133 1.91 -13.83 0.15
CA VAL A 133 2.37 -13.18 1.39
C VAL A 133 1.23 -12.45 2.11
N MET A 134 0.29 -11.90 1.36
CA MET A 134 -0.79 -11.09 1.87
C MET A 134 -1.66 -11.77 2.95
N PRO A 135 -2.15 -13.00 2.81
CA PRO A 135 -2.93 -13.67 3.85
C PRO A 135 -2.16 -13.92 5.14
N LEU A 136 -0.86 -14.18 5.05
CA LEU A 136 -0.01 -14.52 6.18
C LEU A 136 0.38 -13.31 7.03
N SER A 137 0.48 -12.13 6.40
CA SER A 137 0.91 -10.91 7.07
C SER A 137 -0.21 -10.15 7.77
N TYR A 138 -1.42 -10.67 7.74
CA TYR A 138 -2.61 -9.98 8.15
C TYR A 138 -3.09 -10.39 9.53
N MET A 139 -3.25 -9.44 10.45
CA MET A 139 -3.88 -9.67 11.74
C MET A 139 -5.39 -9.36 11.71
N ASN A 140 -6.11 -9.83 12.72
CA ASN A 140 -7.57 -9.79 12.83
C ASN A 140 -8.11 -8.36 12.95
N TYR A 141 -8.71 -7.84 11.89
CA TYR A 141 -9.53 -6.64 11.99
C TYR A 141 -10.80 -6.78 11.18
N LEU A 142 -11.90 -6.45 11.82
CA LEU A 142 -13.22 -6.53 11.22
C LEU A 142 -13.39 -5.47 10.14
N GLN A 143 -12.92 -4.25 10.42
CA GLN A 143 -12.89 -3.16 9.46
C GLN A 143 -11.48 -3.07 8.86
N GLU A 144 -11.44 -2.97 7.56
CA GLU A 144 -10.15 -3.02 6.97
C GLU A 144 -9.96 -2.09 5.79
N SER A 145 -9.17 -1.05 6.06
CA SER A 145 -8.69 -0.12 5.07
C SER A 145 -7.56 -0.66 4.17
N PHE A 146 -7.10 -1.90 4.42
CA PHE A 146 -5.81 -2.32 3.93
C PHE A 146 -5.80 -2.69 2.44
N SER A 147 -6.86 -3.30 1.93
CA SER A 147 -6.99 -3.59 0.50
C SER A 147 -6.99 -2.31 -0.34
N LEU A 148 -7.73 -1.30 0.11
CA LEU A 148 -7.73 0.03 -0.50
C LEU A 148 -6.37 0.73 -0.33
N LEU A 149 -5.67 0.53 0.79
CA LEU A 149 -4.32 1.04 0.99
C LEU A 149 -3.36 0.47 -0.05
N LEU A 150 -3.34 -0.84 -0.26
CA LEU A 150 -2.45 -1.48 -1.23
C LEU A 150 -2.71 -0.97 -2.65
N PHE A 151 -3.98 -0.90 -3.05
CA PHE A 151 -4.35 -0.35 -4.35
C PHE A 151 -3.89 1.10 -4.51
N SER A 152 -4.25 1.97 -3.57
CA SER A 152 -3.90 3.39 -3.64
C SER A 152 -2.39 3.62 -3.59
N PHE A 153 -1.66 2.82 -2.81
CA PHE A 153 -0.21 2.93 -2.70
C PHE A 153 0.49 2.63 -4.03
N VAL A 154 0.15 1.51 -4.69
CA VAL A 154 0.73 1.18 -5.99
C VAL A 154 0.28 2.15 -7.09
N LEU A 155 -0.97 2.62 -7.05
CA LEU A 155 -1.47 3.62 -8.00
C LEU A 155 -0.70 4.95 -7.87
N ILE A 156 -0.47 5.42 -6.64
CA ILE A 156 0.33 6.63 -6.39
C ILE A 156 1.77 6.44 -6.88
N LEU A 157 2.41 5.30 -6.62
CA LEU A 157 3.75 5.01 -7.14
C LEU A 157 3.76 5.04 -8.67
N TRP A 158 2.74 4.52 -9.31
CA TRP A 158 2.60 4.57 -10.77
C TRP A 158 2.49 6.02 -11.26
N LEU A 159 1.61 6.82 -10.67
CA LEU A 159 1.43 8.23 -11.04
C LEU A 159 2.70 9.07 -10.83
N ILE A 160 3.43 8.85 -9.72
CA ILE A 160 4.73 9.50 -9.49
C ILE A 160 5.71 9.15 -10.61
N ARG A 161 5.75 7.89 -11.03
CA ARG A 161 6.62 7.43 -12.11
C ARG A 161 6.29 8.11 -13.44
N GLU A 162 5.03 8.30 -13.76
CA GLU A 162 4.55 8.96 -14.98
C GLU A 162 4.60 10.50 -14.89
N LYS A 163 4.99 11.07 -13.75
CA LYS A 163 5.07 12.53 -13.51
C LYS A 163 3.75 13.29 -13.63
N LEU A 164 2.63 12.65 -13.34
CA LEU A 164 1.29 13.24 -13.38
C LEU A 164 0.98 13.90 -12.03
N ASN A 165 1.37 15.16 -11.85
CA ASN A 165 1.37 15.83 -10.54
C ASN A 165 -0.02 16.03 -9.94
N TRP A 166 -1.01 16.49 -10.73
CA TRP A 166 -2.34 16.78 -10.18
C TRP A 166 -3.13 15.49 -9.88
N GLN A 167 -3.04 14.46 -10.74
CA GLN A 167 -3.65 13.16 -10.47
C GLN A 167 -3.06 12.52 -9.23
N TYR A 168 -1.74 12.61 -9.08
CA TYR A 168 -1.05 12.18 -7.86
C TYR A 168 -1.61 12.89 -6.62
N ALA A 169 -1.78 14.22 -6.66
CA ALA A 169 -2.29 14.99 -5.53
C ALA A 169 -3.72 14.59 -5.14
N VAL A 170 -4.60 14.41 -6.13
CA VAL A 170 -5.99 13.96 -5.91
C VAL A 170 -6.03 12.55 -5.32
N VAL A 171 -5.29 11.62 -5.92
CA VAL A 171 -5.26 10.23 -5.41
C VAL A 171 -4.62 10.17 -4.03
N LEU A 172 -3.59 10.98 -3.73
CA LEU A 172 -2.98 11.06 -2.41
C LEU A 172 -3.97 11.57 -1.36
N LEU A 173 -4.76 12.61 -1.70
CA LEU A 173 -5.82 13.11 -0.83
C LEU A 173 -6.86 12.02 -0.52
N LEU A 174 -7.43 11.38 -1.55
CA LEU A 174 -8.41 10.31 -1.36
C LEU A 174 -7.82 9.12 -0.58
N ALA A 175 -6.59 8.73 -0.88
CA ALA A 175 -5.90 7.66 -0.16
C ALA A 175 -5.66 7.99 1.31
N SER A 176 -5.36 9.25 1.64
CA SER A 176 -5.20 9.70 3.02
C SER A 176 -6.50 9.67 3.82
N MET A 177 -7.66 9.77 3.15
CA MET A 177 -8.98 9.56 3.78
C MET A 177 -9.24 8.09 4.14
N ASN A 178 -8.44 7.18 3.61
CA ASN A 178 -8.50 5.76 3.92
C ASN A 178 -7.42 5.32 4.91
N ASN A 179 -6.18 5.76 4.71
CA ASN A 179 -5.08 5.33 5.58
C ASN A 179 -3.90 6.30 5.49
N GLU A 180 -3.44 6.77 6.64
CA GLU A 180 -2.35 7.73 6.79
C GLU A 180 -0.97 7.22 6.32
N THR A 181 -0.80 5.92 6.16
CA THR A 181 0.46 5.32 5.66
C THR A 181 0.87 5.87 4.29
N VAL A 182 -0.08 6.31 3.47
CA VAL A 182 0.22 6.91 2.16
C VAL A 182 0.92 8.27 2.25
N LEU A 183 0.86 8.93 3.40
CA LEU A 183 1.50 10.24 3.62
C LEU A 183 3.03 10.19 3.56
N ILE A 184 3.64 9.00 3.50
CA ILE A 184 5.07 8.82 3.23
C ILE A 184 5.43 9.00 1.74
N LEU A 185 4.47 8.81 0.81
CA LEU A 185 4.72 8.81 -0.62
C LEU A 185 5.20 10.16 -1.21
N PRO A 186 4.91 11.33 -0.62
CA PRO A 186 5.59 12.58 -0.99
C PRO A 186 7.12 12.50 -0.94
N ALA A 187 7.68 11.68 -0.05
CA ALA A 187 9.13 11.44 -0.03
C ALA A 187 9.59 10.74 -1.33
N VAL A 188 8.83 9.76 -1.85
CA VAL A 188 9.13 9.12 -3.15
C VAL A 188 9.07 10.13 -4.28
N PHE A 189 8.03 10.99 -4.29
CA PHE A 189 7.90 12.05 -5.28
C PHE A 189 9.10 13.00 -5.23
N PHE A 190 9.50 13.43 -4.06
CA PHE A 190 10.66 14.28 -3.85
C PHE A 190 11.94 13.60 -4.34
N PHE A 191 12.28 12.41 -3.84
CA PHE A 191 13.50 11.69 -4.21
C PHE A 191 13.57 11.38 -5.71
N TYR A 192 12.45 11.00 -6.33
CA TYR A 192 12.43 10.68 -7.75
C TYR A 192 12.69 11.91 -8.63
N ASN A 193 12.16 13.07 -8.26
CA ASN A 193 12.32 14.31 -9.00
C ASN A 193 13.58 15.11 -8.62
N PHE A 194 14.28 14.70 -7.54
CA PHE A 194 15.49 15.36 -7.09
C PHE A 194 16.63 15.19 -8.09
N LYS A 195 17.17 16.30 -8.61
CA LYS A 195 18.22 16.29 -9.64
C LYS A 195 19.52 16.96 -9.19
N THR A 196 19.44 17.95 -8.32
CA THR A 196 20.57 18.79 -7.94
C THR A 196 20.36 19.50 -6.61
N TRP A 197 21.45 19.77 -5.91
CA TRP A 197 21.46 20.56 -4.67
C TRP A 197 21.43 22.08 -4.89
N LYS A 198 21.38 22.57 -6.14
CA LYS A 198 21.28 24.00 -6.39
C LYS A 198 20.01 24.57 -5.75
N PHE A 199 20.13 25.72 -5.08
CA PHE A 199 19.06 26.30 -4.26
C PHE A 199 17.74 26.49 -5.03
N LYS A 200 17.78 27.17 -6.18
CA LYS A 200 16.56 27.46 -6.97
C LYS A 200 15.80 26.21 -7.42
N PRO A 201 16.42 25.18 -8.04
CA PRO A 201 15.72 23.93 -8.37
C PRO A 201 15.23 23.17 -7.14
N LEU A 202 15.98 23.20 -6.04
CA LEU A 202 15.58 22.54 -4.79
C LEU A 202 14.34 23.20 -4.19
N CYS A 203 14.32 24.53 -4.08
CA CYS A 203 13.15 25.28 -3.60
C CYS A 203 11.90 25.02 -4.47
N LYS A 204 12.08 24.97 -5.81
CA LYS A 204 10.98 24.66 -6.73
C LYS A 204 10.44 23.24 -6.48
N LEU A 205 11.32 22.25 -6.34
CA LEU A 205 10.90 20.87 -6.05
C LEU A 205 10.21 20.75 -4.70
N THR A 206 10.78 21.34 -3.64
CA THR A 206 10.20 21.36 -2.30
C THR A 206 8.83 22.03 -2.32
N GLY A 207 8.71 23.21 -2.94
CA GLY A 207 7.43 23.92 -3.07
C GLY A 207 6.38 23.10 -3.82
N LEU A 208 6.76 22.44 -4.93
CA LEU A 208 5.84 21.55 -5.66
C LEU A 208 5.43 20.34 -4.82
N THR A 209 6.36 19.73 -4.09
CA THR A 209 6.06 18.61 -3.19
C THR A 209 5.09 19.03 -2.09
N LEU A 210 5.35 20.16 -1.43
CA LEU A 210 4.48 20.71 -0.39
C LEU A 210 3.08 21.03 -0.95
N LEU A 211 3.01 21.68 -2.11
CA LEU A 211 1.73 22.04 -2.73
C LEU A 211 0.89 20.81 -3.08
N THR A 212 1.52 19.76 -3.62
CA THR A 212 0.81 18.53 -4.03
C THR A 212 0.38 17.67 -2.85
N CYS A 213 1.12 17.68 -1.73
CA CYS A 213 0.78 16.89 -0.56
C CYS A 213 -0.02 17.65 0.51
N ALA A 214 -0.04 18.97 0.49
CA ALA A 214 -0.72 19.81 1.49
C ALA A 214 -2.20 19.42 1.70
N PRO A 215 -3.03 19.20 0.67
CA PRO A 215 -4.42 18.80 0.88
C PRO A 215 -4.57 17.52 1.69
N ALA A 216 -3.73 16.51 1.44
CA ALA A 216 -3.75 15.24 2.17
C ALA A 216 -3.30 15.39 3.63
N TYR A 217 -2.26 16.19 3.90
CA TYR A 217 -1.82 16.47 5.26
C TYR A 217 -2.81 17.32 6.04
N ILE A 218 -3.40 18.34 5.40
CA ILE A 218 -4.44 19.18 6.01
C ILE A 218 -5.66 18.32 6.36
N TRP A 219 -6.10 17.46 5.44
CA TRP A 219 -7.20 16.52 5.71
C TRP A 219 -6.87 15.62 6.91
N SER A 220 -5.69 14.99 6.92
CA SER A 220 -5.31 14.07 7.99
C SER A 220 -5.19 14.76 9.34
N ALA A 221 -4.69 15.99 9.37
CA ALA A 221 -4.65 16.80 10.60
C ALA A 221 -6.06 17.21 11.06
N TRP A 222 -6.90 17.67 10.11
CA TRP A 222 -8.26 18.10 10.41
C TRP A 222 -9.14 16.96 10.92
N ILE A 223 -9.13 15.80 10.26
CA ILE A 223 -9.98 14.67 10.65
C ILE A 223 -9.57 14.12 12.03
N ARG A 224 -8.28 14.14 12.36
CA ARG A 224 -7.80 13.76 13.69
C ARG A 224 -8.23 14.76 14.75
N PHE A 225 -8.09 16.06 14.48
CA PHE A 225 -8.61 17.09 15.36
C PHE A 225 -10.11 16.93 15.58
N PHE A 226 -10.89 16.75 14.51
CA PHE A 226 -12.33 16.56 14.58
C PHE A 226 -12.71 15.33 15.42
N THR A 227 -12.08 14.19 15.18
CA THR A 227 -12.40 12.96 15.92
C THR A 227 -12.03 13.04 17.39
N VAL A 228 -10.92 13.68 17.75
CA VAL A 228 -10.51 13.82 19.16
C VAL A 228 -11.36 14.85 19.92
N TYR A 229 -11.48 16.05 19.36
CA TYR A 229 -12.02 17.20 20.11
C TYR A 229 -13.50 17.45 19.88
N ILE A 230 -14.06 17.03 18.75
CA ILE A 230 -15.46 17.26 18.42
C ILE A 230 -16.30 16.02 18.73
N CYS A 231 -15.79 14.82 18.41
CA CYS A 231 -16.51 13.56 18.63
C CYS A 231 -16.21 12.91 19.98
N ASP A 232 -15.34 13.53 20.79
CA ASP A 232 -14.91 13.04 22.12
C ASP A 232 -14.44 11.58 22.12
N THR A 233 -13.77 11.17 21.04
CA THR A 233 -13.19 9.85 20.92
C THR A 233 -11.79 9.87 21.56
N GLN A 234 -11.70 9.45 22.81
CA GLN A 234 -10.52 9.59 23.67
C GLN A 234 -9.25 8.86 23.20
N HIS A 235 -9.32 7.98 22.22
CA HIS A 235 -8.19 7.16 21.77
C HIS A 235 -8.05 7.15 20.26
N LEU A 236 -7.49 8.20 19.70
CA LEU A 236 -6.82 8.06 18.43
C LEU A 236 -5.52 7.28 18.67
N GLY A 237 -5.57 5.98 18.44
CA GLY A 237 -4.41 5.11 18.55
C GLY A 237 -3.33 5.42 17.51
N GLY A 238 -2.78 6.58 17.55
CA GLY A 238 -1.55 7.02 16.89
C GLY A 238 -0.59 7.45 17.98
N GLY A 239 -0.49 6.64 19.04
CA GLY A 239 0.40 6.90 20.15
C GLY A 239 1.86 6.72 19.76
N TRP A 240 2.72 7.20 20.62
CA TRP A 240 4.13 6.89 20.62
C TRP A 240 4.34 5.42 21.02
N HIS A 241 4.82 4.61 20.10
CA HIS A 241 5.03 3.16 20.30
C HIS A 241 6.51 2.78 20.30
N LEU A 242 7.42 3.75 20.22
CA LEU A 242 8.85 3.47 20.10
C LEU A 242 9.40 2.69 21.29
N ASP A 243 9.01 3.03 22.50
CA ASP A 243 9.41 2.34 23.72
C ASP A 243 8.95 0.88 23.75
N VAL A 244 7.68 0.65 23.42
CA VAL A 244 7.11 -0.70 23.31
C VAL A 244 7.80 -1.50 22.21
N ASN A 245 8.04 -0.90 21.05
CA ASN A 245 8.70 -1.57 19.93
C ASN A 245 10.17 -1.89 20.24
N LEU A 246 10.90 -0.99 20.88
CA LEU A 246 12.27 -1.25 21.30
C LEU A 246 12.34 -2.33 22.39
N HIS A 247 11.40 -2.33 23.34
CA HIS A 247 11.29 -3.38 24.34
C HIS A 247 11.01 -4.75 23.68
N ASN A 248 10.06 -4.80 22.75
CA ASN A 248 9.72 -6.02 22.02
C ASN A 248 10.89 -6.52 21.16
N LEU A 249 11.60 -5.62 20.49
CA LEU A 249 12.81 -5.98 19.75
C LEU A 249 13.89 -6.57 20.68
N TRP A 250 14.15 -5.90 21.79
CA TRP A 250 15.14 -6.35 22.77
C TRP A 250 14.78 -7.69 23.39
N PHE A 251 13.56 -7.83 23.89
CA PHE A 251 13.03 -9.05 24.47
C PHE A 251 13.08 -10.21 23.46
N SER A 252 12.80 -9.91 22.22
CA SER A 252 12.75 -10.85 21.13
C SER A 252 14.13 -11.39 20.72
N LEU A 253 15.21 -10.61 20.89
CA LEU A 253 16.59 -11.09 20.64
C LEU A 253 17.03 -12.17 21.64
N GLY A 254 16.39 -12.21 22.83
CA GLY A 254 16.65 -13.23 23.84
C GLY A 254 15.78 -14.49 23.72
N ILE A 255 14.80 -14.51 22.83
CA ILE A 255 13.86 -15.61 22.69
C ILE A 255 14.23 -16.46 21.47
N SER A 256 14.35 -17.78 21.67
CA SER A 256 14.52 -18.71 20.56
C SER A 256 13.34 -18.58 19.57
N PRO A 257 13.59 -18.37 18.27
CA PRO A 257 12.55 -18.27 17.25
C PRO A 257 11.70 -19.55 17.13
N PHE A 258 12.18 -20.68 17.64
CA PHE A 258 11.46 -21.95 17.68
C PHE A 258 10.55 -22.10 18.90
N GLN A 259 10.79 -21.36 19.96
CA GLN A 259 10.03 -21.41 21.21
C GLN A 259 8.79 -20.52 21.17
N TYR A 260 8.90 -19.38 20.47
CA TYR A 260 7.81 -18.44 20.26
C TYR A 260 7.78 -18.02 18.79
N TRP A 261 7.21 -18.82 17.95
CA TRP A 261 7.01 -18.44 16.55
C TRP A 261 6.02 -17.28 16.35
N LYS A 262 5.60 -16.66 17.42
CA LYS A 262 5.04 -15.33 17.50
C LYS A 262 6.11 -14.23 17.59
N ALA A 263 7.36 -14.52 17.31
CA ALA A 263 8.44 -13.54 17.24
C ALA A 263 8.26 -12.65 15.99
N TRP A 264 7.40 -11.69 16.12
CA TRP A 264 6.86 -10.80 15.08
C TRP A 264 7.92 -10.03 14.31
N TYR A 265 9.04 -9.67 14.97
CA TYR A 265 10.17 -9.02 14.34
C TYR A 265 10.81 -9.87 13.24
N LEU A 266 10.75 -11.19 13.33
CA LEU A 266 11.19 -12.08 12.27
C LEU A 266 10.27 -11.97 11.06
N TYR A 267 8.99 -11.65 11.24
CA TYR A 267 8.06 -11.47 10.13
C TYR A 267 8.41 -10.29 9.23
N ILE A 268 9.00 -9.21 9.76
CA ILE A 268 9.49 -8.10 8.91
C ILE A 268 10.53 -8.64 7.93
N ILE A 269 11.41 -9.52 8.40
CA ILE A 269 12.40 -10.21 7.57
C ILE A 269 11.72 -11.28 6.72
N PHE A 270 10.82 -12.07 7.28
CA PHE A 270 10.17 -13.19 6.60
C PHE A 270 9.15 -12.77 5.55
N VAL A 271 8.47 -11.63 5.69
CA VAL A 271 7.49 -11.16 4.68
C VAL A 271 8.10 -11.09 3.30
N PHE A 272 9.34 -10.64 3.21
CA PHE A 272 10.06 -10.57 1.94
C PHE A 272 11.25 -11.54 1.89
N GLY A 273 11.63 -12.17 2.99
CA GLY A 273 12.74 -13.09 3.06
C GLY A 273 14.03 -12.51 2.47
N LEU A 274 14.69 -13.30 1.63
CA LEU A 274 15.91 -12.87 0.92
C LEU A 274 15.68 -11.74 -0.10
N LEU A 275 14.44 -11.41 -0.45
CA LEU A 275 14.17 -10.28 -1.36
C LEU A 275 14.68 -8.95 -0.79
N TRP A 276 14.73 -8.79 0.54
CA TRP A 276 15.38 -7.63 1.16
C TRP A 276 16.82 -7.49 0.71
N LEU A 277 17.61 -8.58 0.79
CA LEU A 277 19.00 -8.59 0.36
C LEU A 277 19.09 -8.38 -1.16
N PHE A 278 18.34 -9.12 -1.95
CA PHE A 278 18.38 -9.06 -3.41
C PHE A 278 17.93 -7.71 -3.97
N ALA A 279 17.06 -7.00 -3.27
CA ALA A 279 16.66 -5.65 -3.65
C ALA A 279 17.85 -4.68 -3.66
N TYR A 280 18.81 -4.84 -2.74
CA TYR A 280 19.95 -3.93 -2.64
C TYR A 280 21.22 -4.46 -3.31
N LEU A 281 21.32 -5.77 -3.62
CA LEU A 281 22.41 -6.29 -4.43
C LEU A 281 22.34 -5.70 -5.85
N ARG A 282 23.52 -5.32 -6.39
CA ARG A 282 23.65 -4.64 -7.69
C ARG A 282 22.71 -3.43 -7.81
N PHE A 283 22.68 -2.61 -6.76
CA PHE A 283 21.76 -1.47 -6.66
C PHE A 283 21.85 -0.51 -7.86
N LYS A 284 23.07 -0.30 -8.40
CA LYS A 284 23.29 0.59 -9.54
C LYS A 284 22.62 0.12 -10.84
N ASP A 285 22.39 -1.19 -10.98
CA ASP A 285 21.79 -1.79 -12.17
C ASP A 285 20.25 -1.73 -12.15
N LYS A 286 19.67 -1.31 -11.03
CA LYS A 286 18.21 -1.17 -10.89
C LYS A 286 17.71 0.09 -11.62
N PRO A 287 16.47 0.09 -12.12
CA PRO A 287 15.84 1.27 -12.69
C PRO A 287 15.89 2.48 -11.76
N LEU A 288 16.16 3.66 -12.32
CA LEU A 288 16.32 4.90 -11.55
C LEU A 288 15.13 5.16 -10.62
N PHE A 289 13.91 4.90 -11.08
CA PHE A 289 12.71 5.06 -10.26
C PHE A 289 12.78 4.21 -9.00
N LEU A 290 13.03 2.90 -9.14
CA LEU A 290 13.07 1.97 -8.00
C LEU A 290 14.20 2.30 -7.02
N ARG A 291 15.39 2.67 -7.53
CA ARG A 291 16.52 3.12 -6.69
C ARG A 291 16.15 4.34 -5.85
N ARG A 292 15.46 5.30 -6.43
CA ARG A 292 15.08 6.52 -5.72
C ARG A 292 13.88 6.31 -4.81
N ALA A 293 12.92 5.50 -5.24
CA ALA A 293 11.79 5.11 -4.39
C ALA A 293 12.25 4.33 -3.14
N SER A 294 13.28 3.48 -3.27
CA SER A 294 13.79 2.71 -2.13
C SER A 294 14.43 3.59 -1.04
N LEU A 295 14.81 4.83 -1.31
CA LEU A 295 15.26 5.78 -0.28
C LEU A 295 14.15 6.11 0.74
N MET A 296 12.88 5.90 0.38
CA MET A 296 11.76 6.03 1.30
C MET A 296 11.71 4.89 2.33
N ILE A 297 12.28 3.71 2.04
CA ILE A 297 12.15 2.52 2.89
C ILE A 297 12.67 2.74 4.33
N PRO A 298 13.88 3.28 4.56
CA PRO A 298 14.33 3.58 5.92
C PRO A 298 13.39 4.54 6.65
N LEU A 299 12.93 5.59 5.97
CA LEU A 299 11.98 6.54 6.55
C LEU A 299 10.64 5.87 6.90
N PHE A 300 10.15 4.99 6.02
CA PHE A 300 8.94 4.21 6.27
C PHE A 300 9.07 3.33 7.51
N ILE A 301 10.18 2.60 7.64
CA ILE A 301 10.44 1.74 8.80
C ILE A 301 10.53 2.58 10.08
N ILE A 302 11.27 3.69 10.06
CA ILE A 302 11.40 4.59 11.22
C ILE A 302 10.03 5.15 11.64
N CYS A 303 9.23 5.65 10.69
CA CYS A 303 7.90 6.14 10.99
C CYS A 303 7.02 5.07 11.65
N HIS A 304 7.06 3.82 11.14
CA HIS A 304 6.28 2.72 11.71
C HIS A 304 6.81 2.22 13.06
N LEU A 305 8.12 2.30 13.31
CA LEU A 305 8.69 2.04 14.64
C LEU A 305 8.24 3.08 15.67
N ILE A 306 7.98 4.30 15.25
CA ILE A 306 7.56 5.38 16.15
C ILE A 306 6.04 5.35 16.37
N THR A 307 5.25 5.21 15.31
CA THR A 307 3.80 5.44 15.33
C THR A 307 2.96 4.16 15.20
N GLY A 308 3.55 3.06 14.80
CA GLY A 308 2.90 1.76 14.63
C GLY A 308 3.43 0.72 15.60
N ARG A 309 2.80 -0.45 15.63
CA ARG A 309 3.29 -1.61 16.35
C ARG A 309 4.08 -2.50 15.39
N ILE A 310 5.32 -2.85 15.76
CA ILE A 310 6.18 -3.72 14.94
C ILE A 310 5.57 -5.11 14.72
N GLU A 311 4.69 -5.51 15.62
CA GLU A 311 3.91 -6.75 15.54
C GLU A 311 2.95 -6.76 14.33
N GLU A 312 2.57 -5.59 13.84
CA GLU A 312 1.65 -5.46 12.71
C GLU A 312 2.41 -5.54 11.38
N VAL A 313 2.90 -6.72 11.07
CA VAL A 313 3.71 -7.02 9.87
C VAL A 313 3.06 -6.57 8.57
N ARG A 314 1.72 -6.55 8.52
CA ARG A 314 0.94 -6.03 7.38
C ARG A 314 1.36 -4.61 6.98
N GLN A 315 1.80 -3.80 7.95
CA GLN A 315 2.22 -2.43 7.68
C GLN A 315 3.41 -2.36 6.70
N MET A 316 4.20 -3.43 6.61
CA MET A 316 5.35 -3.51 5.68
C MET A 316 4.94 -3.95 4.26
N LEU A 317 3.73 -4.49 4.06
CA LEU A 317 3.30 -4.99 2.74
C LEU A 317 3.32 -3.92 1.62
N PRO A 318 3.02 -2.63 1.85
CA PRO A 318 3.14 -1.62 0.80
C PRO A 318 4.56 -1.51 0.22
N LEU A 319 5.59 -1.88 0.99
CA LEU A 319 6.97 -1.94 0.50
C LEU A 319 7.19 -3.03 -0.57
N ALA A 320 6.28 -4.01 -0.68
CA ALA A 320 6.32 -5.03 -1.73
C ALA A 320 6.41 -4.41 -3.14
N PHE A 321 5.74 -3.28 -3.35
CA PHE A 321 5.75 -2.61 -4.64
C PHE A 321 7.12 -2.03 -5.05
N ILE A 322 8.07 -1.96 -4.13
CA ILE A 322 9.45 -1.54 -4.38
C ILE A 322 10.42 -2.72 -4.23
N ILE A 323 10.29 -3.49 -3.15
CA ILE A 323 11.22 -4.58 -2.82
C ILE A 323 11.11 -5.74 -3.81
N VAL A 324 9.88 -6.16 -4.14
CA VAL A 324 9.67 -7.30 -5.05
C VAL A 324 10.28 -7.02 -6.42
N PRO A 325 9.96 -5.92 -7.13
CA PRO A 325 10.58 -5.66 -8.43
C PRO A 325 12.10 -5.50 -8.34
N MET A 326 12.63 -4.87 -7.29
CA MET A 326 14.08 -4.76 -7.11
C MET A 326 14.75 -6.12 -6.92
N GLY A 327 14.17 -6.98 -6.09
CA GLY A 327 14.67 -8.34 -5.86
C GLY A 327 14.60 -9.19 -7.13
N MET A 328 13.49 -9.14 -7.85
CA MET A 328 13.31 -9.88 -9.10
C MET A 328 14.29 -9.47 -10.21
N ILE A 329 14.63 -8.20 -10.33
CA ILE A 329 15.65 -7.75 -11.29
C ILE A 329 17.02 -8.39 -11.00
N TYR A 330 17.32 -8.70 -9.76
CA TYR A 330 18.54 -9.39 -9.40
C TYR A 330 18.47 -10.89 -9.68
N MET A 331 17.36 -11.52 -9.32
CA MET A 331 17.21 -12.99 -9.44
C MET A 331 16.96 -13.44 -10.88
N PHE A 332 16.25 -12.63 -11.67
CA PHE A 332 15.79 -13.00 -13.01
C PHE A 332 16.10 -11.90 -14.02
N PRO A 333 17.38 -11.59 -14.27
CA PRO A 333 17.76 -10.51 -15.18
C PRO A 333 17.26 -10.73 -16.61
N GLU A 334 17.10 -11.99 -17.05
CA GLU A 334 16.62 -12.39 -18.38
C GLU A 334 15.14 -12.07 -18.61
N LEU A 335 14.35 -11.88 -17.54
CA LEU A 335 12.94 -11.51 -17.62
C LEU A 335 12.72 -9.99 -17.70
N LYS A 336 13.81 -9.22 -17.61
CA LYS A 336 13.79 -7.78 -17.79
C LYS A 336 13.53 -7.41 -19.25
N ILE A 337 12.75 -6.36 -19.48
CA ILE A 337 12.61 -5.77 -20.82
C ILE A 337 13.86 -4.92 -21.05
N GLU A 338 14.56 -5.17 -22.17
CA GLU A 338 15.61 -4.28 -22.63
C GLU A 338 14.96 -2.95 -23.02
N ILE A 339 15.26 -1.92 -22.21
CA ILE A 339 14.83 -0.56 -22.53
C ILE A 339 15.89 -0.01 -23.48
N SER A 340 15.63 -0.15 -24.80
CA SER A 340 16.43 0.47 -25.88
C SER A 340 16.39 2.01 -25.81
#